data_8d1b4efc62188dc45304bf53fcb1950d
#
_entry.id   8d1b4efc62188dc45304bf53fcb1950d
#
_cell.length_a   1.000
_cell.length_b   1.000
_cell.length_c   1.000
_cell.angle_alpha   90.00
_cell.angle_beta   90.00
_cell.angle_gamma   90.00
#
_symmetry.space_group_name_H-M   'P 1'
#
loop_
_entity.id
_entity.type
_entity.pdbx_description
1 polymer ?
#
loop_
_entity_poly.entity_id
_entity_poly.type
_entity_poly.pdbx_seq_one_letter_code
_entity_poly.pdbx_strand_id
1 'polypeptide(L)'
;TLHAVGLDYLKIGQPSPTLSGGEAQRIKLARELVKRSTGKTLYLLDEPTTGLHFADISLLLKVLQNFVDAGNTVLVVEHNLDVIKTADWIIGIGPDGGSGGGRVVCAGTPEDVAACPESYTGKALKKALAPRPVIAKPGKSKAKTPVQAAEIKVRGAQQHSLRTVDVDIARDKMTVFCGPSGSGKSSLAMDTIYAEGQRRYVESLSSYARQFVNQLEKPRVEQIEGLSPAIAIEQKNLGSTPRSTVGTVTEVYDYLRILQARLGTPYCPGCDVPIGTQTSDDIVDKLLQYQ
;
A
#
# COMPACT_ATOMS: atom_id res chain seq x y z
N THR A 1 12.28 8.69 0.30
CA THR A 1 11.02 7.90 0.29
C THR A 1 10.10 8.25 1.45
N LEU A 2 10.59 8.38 2.69
CA LEU A 2 9.74 8.82 3.82
C LEU A 2 9.13 10.20 3.55
N HIS A 3 9.89 11.14 2.98
CA HIS A 3 9.38 12.43 2.50
C HIS A 3 8.21 12.28 1.51
N ALA A 4 8.30 11.36 0.57
CA ALA A 4 7.27 11.15 -0.44
C ALA A 4 5.90 10.72 0.13
N VAL A 5 5.89 10.14 1.34
CA VAL A 5 4.68 9.68 2.04
C VAL A 5 4.31 10.59 3.24
N GLY A 6 4.95 11.78 3.36
CA GLY A 6 4.65 12.75 4.42
C GLY A 6 5.10 12.31 5.81
N LEU A 7 6.23 11.62 5.93
CA LEU A 7 6.77 11.10 7.20
C LEU A 7 8.13 11.73 7.57
N ASP A 8 8.41 12.96 7.17
CA ASP A 8 9.69 13.65 7.42
C ASP A 8 9.98 13.89 8.90
N TYR A 9 8.93 13.98 9.71
CA TYR A 9 9.03 14.25 11.14
C TYR A 9 9.45 13.02 11.97
N LEU A 10 9.42 11.81 11.40
CA LEU A 10 9.78 10.59 12.12
C LEU A 10 11.28 10.49 12.35
N LYS A 11 11.67 10.12 13.57
CA LYS A 11 13.07 9.83 13.90
C LYS A 11 13.39 8.37 13.57
N ILE A 12 14.55 8.14 12.95
CA ILE A 12 15.00 6.79 12.54
C ILE A 12 15.08 5.84 13.75
N GLY A 13 15.48 6.34 14.93
CA GLY A 13 15.56 5.57 16.18
C GLY A 13 14.22 5.45 16.93
N GLN A 14 13.11 6.01 16.42
CA GLN A 14 11.81 5.92 17.09
C GLN A 14 11.32 4.47 17.15
N PRO A 15 10.86 3.97 18.32
CA PRO A 15 10.35 2.60 18.47
C PRO A 15 9.08 2.39 17.61
N SER A 16 8.99 1.29 16.88
CA SER A 16 7.85 0.99 16.00
C SER A 16 6.49 0.89 16.74
N PRO A 17 6.40 0.42 18.00
CA PRO A 17 5.14 0.41 18.73
C PRO A 17 4.57 1.80 19.05
N THR A 18 5.35 2.88 18.91
CA THR A 18 4.89 4.25 19.12
C THR A 18 4.25 4.88 17.88
N LEU A 19 4.30 4.18 16.76
CA LEU A 19 3.71 4.63 15.52
C LEU A 19 2.18 4.45 15.53
N SER A 20 1.48 5.44 15.01
CA SER A 20 0.06 5.30 14.70
C SER A 20 -0.16 4.30 13.56
N GLY A 21 -1.37 3.73 13.46
CA GLY A 21 -1.71 2.80 12.39
C GLY A 21 -1.48 3.40 10.99
N GLY A 22 -1.79 4.68 10.79
CA GLY A 22 -1.55 5.38 9.53
C GLY A 22 -0.06 5.61 9.22
N GLU A 23 0.76 5.93 10.23
CA GLU A 23 2.22 6.02 10.06
C GLU A 23 2.84 4.68 9.69
N ALA A 24 2.41 3.62 10.38
CA ALA A 24 2.82 2.25 10.10
C ALA A 24 2.49 1.84 8.66
N GLN A 25 1.30 2.18 8.18
CA GLN A 25 0.86 1.92 6.81
C GLN A 25 1.71 2.68 5.79
N ARG A 26 1.97 3.98 6.02
CA ARG A 26 2.80 4.79 5.13
C ARG A 26 4.28 4.36 5.12
N ILE A 27 4.80 3.83 6.22
CA ILE A 27 6.14 3.22 6.24
C ILE A 27 6.19 2.00 5.32
N LYS A 28 5.16 1.15 5.35
CA LYS A 28 5.07 0.01 4.42
C LYS A 28 5.03 0.50 2.97
N LEU A 29 4.25 1.55 2.68
CA LEU A 29 4.16 2.16 1.36
C LEU A 29 5.51 2.74 0.91
N ALA A 30 6.22 3.47 1.79
CA ALA A 30 7.54 4.00 1.52
C ALA A 30 8.56 2.89 1.19
N ARG A 31 8.47 1.76 1.87
CA ARG A 31 9.30 0.58 1.61
C ARG A 31 9.04 -0.01 0.23
N GLU A 32 7.80 -0.06 -0.21
CA GLU A 32 7.47 -0.54 -1.56
C GLU A 32 7.97 0.41 -2.66
N LEU A 33 8.04 1.73 -2.39
CA LEU A 33 8.59 2.72 -3.32
C LEU A 33 10.09 2.53 -3.63
N VAL A 34 10.85 1.91 -2.72
CA VAL A 34 12.28 1.65 -2.93
C VAL A 34 12.50 0.45 -3.84
N LYS A 35 11.55 -0.48 -3.86
CA LYS A 35 11.66 -1.71 -4.65
C LYS A 35 11.52 -1.41 -6.14
N ARG A 36 12.25 -2.16 -6.95
CA ARG A 36 12.12 -2.08 -8.41
C ARG A 36 10.73 -2.57 -8.82
N SER A 37 9.95 -1.70 -9.45
CA SER A 37 8.64 -2.08 -9.97
C SER A 37 8.78 -3.10 -11.12
N THR A 38 7.94 -4.14 -11.08
CA THR A 38 7.84 -5.13 -12.16
C THR A 38 6.72 -4.79 -13.16
N GLY A 39 5.88 -3.78 -12.85
CA GLY A 39 4.72 -3.41 -13.66
C GLY A 39 3.62 -4.49 -13.68
N LYS A 40 3.61 -5.41 -12.72
CA LYS A 40 2.65 -6.55 -12.65
C LYS A 40 2.18 -6.81 -11.22
N THR A 41 2.24 -5.83 -10.36
CA THR A 41 1.86 -5.95 -8.94
C THR A 41 0.48 -5.37 -8.73
N LEU A 42 -0.32 -6.04 -7.92
CA LEU A 42 -1.60 -5.53 -7.40
C LEU A 42 -1.36 -5.00 -5.98
N TYR A 43 -1.49 -3.68 -5.80
CA TYR A 43 -1.44 -3.04 -4.49
C TYR A 43 -2.85 -2.87 -3.95
N LEU A 44 -3.08 -3.34 -2.72
CA LEU A 44 -4.33 -3.14 -1.99
C LEU A 44 -4.07 -2.28 -0.77
N LEU A 45 -4.78 -1.17 -0.66
CA LEU A 45 -4.67 -0.23 0.45
C LEU A 45 -6.03 -0.09 1.15
N ASP A 46 -6.00 -0.21 2.47
CA ASP A 46 -7.21 -0.04 3.30
C ASP A 46 -7.12 1.29 4.06
N GLU A 47 -8.00 2.23 3.73
CA GLU A 47 -8.12 3.58 4.29
C GLU A 47 -6.77 4.34 4.45
N PRO A 48 -5.97 4.46 3.38
CA PRO A 48 -4.63 5.03 3.49
C PRO A 48 -4.59 6.51 3.86
N THR A 49 -5.72 7.23 3.83
CA THR A 49 -5.80 8.64 4.25
C THR A 49 -6.06 8.84 5.73
N THR A 50 -6.27 7.78 6.51
CA THR A 50 -6.55 7.88 7.94
C THR A 50 -5.44 8.61 8.69
N GLY A 51 -5.81 9.69 9.40
CA GLY A 51 -4.87 10.52 10.16
C GLY A 51 -3.99 11.45 9.32
N LEU A 52 -4.28 11.60 8.01
CA LEU A 52 -3.57 12.52 7.13
C LEU A 52 -4.17 13.92 7.12
N HIS A 53 -3.29 14.92 7.11
CA HIS A 53 -3.66 16.29 6.76
C HIS A 53 -3.89 16.39 5.22
N PHE A 54 -4.67 17.38 4.77
CA PHE A 54 -4.98 17.57 3.34
C PHE A 54 -3.75 17.70 2.44
N ALA A 55 -2.66 18.31 2.95
CA ALA A 55 -1.40 18.44 2.23
C ALA A 55 -0.76 17.06 1.97
N ASP A 56 -0.84 16.15 2.95
CA ASP A 56 -0.23 14.82 2.88
C ASP A 56 -1.01 13.89 1.94
N ILE A 57 -2.33 14.10 1.82
CA ILE A 57 -3.16 13.36 0.85
C ILE A 57 -2.66 13.60 -0.58
N SER A 58 -2.26 14.83 -0.90
CA SER A 58 -1.72 15.15 -2.22
C SER A 58 -0.40 14.42 -2.53
N LEU A 59 0.43 14.21 -1.52
CA LEU A 59 1.67 13.42 -1.63
C LEU A 59 1.36 11.94 -1.82
N LEU A 60 0.43 11.42 -1.03
CA LEU A 60 -0.05 10.04 -1.16
C LEU A 60 -0.60 9.76 -2.57
N LEU A 61 -1.45 10.63 -3.10
CA LEU A 61 -2.01 10.48 -4.45
C LEU A 61 -0.93 10.45 -5.53
N LYS A 62 0.13 11.27 -5.43
CA LYS A 62 1.27 11.21 -6.34
C LYS A 62 1.98 9.86 -6.28
N VAL A 63 2.13 9.31 -5.08
CA VAL A 63 2.75 7.99 -4.90
C VAL A 63 1.90 6.90 -5.55
N LEU A 64 0.59 6.90 -5.34
CA LEU A 64 -0.33 5.93 -5.94
C LEU A 64 -0.33 6.04 -7.47
N GLN A 65 -0.33 7.26 -7.99
CA GLN A 65 -0.24 7.50 -9.44
C GLN A 65 1.09 6.98 -10.02
N ASN A 66 2.21 7.15 -9.32
CA ASN A 66 3.50 6.61 -9.76
C ASN A 66 3.48 5.07 -9.86
N PHE A 67 2.75 4.38 -8.97
CA PHE A 67 2.58 2.93 -9.09
C PHE A 67 1.77 2.56 -10.35
N VAL A 68 0.70 3.28 -10.63
CA VAL A 68 -0.12 3.07 -11.84
C VAL A 68 0.69 3.36 -13.10
N ASP A 69 1.43 4.46 -13.14
CA ASP A 69 2.28 4.85 -14.28
C ASP A 69 3.41 3.83 -14.54
N ALA A 70 3.84 3.12 -13.49
CA ALA A 70 4.78 2.01 -13.61
C ALA A 70 4.12 0.69 -14.08
N GLY A 71 2.84 0.69 -14.44
CA GLY A 71 2.10 -0.46 -14.97
C GLY A 71 1.52 -1.38 -13.89
N ASN A 72 1.43 -0.93 -12.64
CA ASN A 72 0.80 -1.70 -11.57
C ASN A 72 -0.68 -1.37 -11.44
N THR A 73 -1.42 -2.26 -10.82
CA THR A 73 -2.83 -2.06 -10.47
C THR A 73 -2.93 -1.64 -9.01
N VAL A 74 -3.70 -0.61 -8.72
CA VAL A 74 -3.90 -0.09 -7.36
C VAL A 74 -5.38 -0.17 -7.00
N LEU A 75 -5.68 -0.89 -5.92
CA LEU A 75 -7.01 -0.99 -5.32
C LEU A 75 -6.99 -0.26 -3.97
N VAL A 76 -7.90 0.68 -3.79
CA VAL A 76 -7.99 1.46 -2.55
C VAL A 76 -9.39 1.33 -1.97
N VAL A 77 -9.49 0.93 -0.72
CA VAL A 77 -10.72 1.06 0.07
C VAL A 77 -10.69 2.44 0.70
N GLU A 78 -11.63 3.30 0.36
CA GLU A 78 -11.61 4.70 0.80
C GLU A 78 -13.02 5.31 0.91
N HIS A 79 -13.09 6.34 1.76
CA HIS A 79 -14.26 7.20 1.90
C HIS A 79 -13.90 8.70 1.71
N ASN A 80 -12.61 9.00 1.58
CA ASN A 80 -12.12 10.36 1.32
C ASN A 80 -12.42 10.79 -0.12
N LEU A 81 -13.18 11.88 -0.29
CA LEU A 81 -13.60 12.37 -1.60
C LEU A 81 -12.43 12.86 -2.48
N ASP A 82 -11.33 13.31 -1.87
CA ASP A 82 -10.16 13.75 -2.64
C ASP A 82 -9.46 12.57 -3.32
N VAL A 83 -9.48 11.39 -2.72
CA VAL A 83 -9.00 10.15 -3.34
C VAL A 83 -10.02 9.64 -4.35
N ILE A 84 -11.29 9.55 -3.97
CA ILE A 84 -12.34 8.98 -4.80
C ILE A 84 -12.48 9.74 -6.13
N LYS A 85 -12.43 11.09 -6.11
CA LYS A 85 -12.55 11.91 -7.34
C LYS A 85 -11.35 11.78 -8.29
N THR A 86 -10.19 11.27 -7.83
CA THR A 86 -8.98 11.08 -8.63
C THR A 86 -8.81 9.66 -9.14
N ALA A 87 -9.72 8.75 -8.77
CA ALA A 87 -9.70 7.37 -9.22
C ALA A 87 -9.99 7.25 -10.73
N ASP A 88 -9.38 6.27 -11.38
CA ASP A 88 -9.74 5.90 -12.76
C ASP A 88 -11.06 5.14 -12.80
N TRP A 89 -11.35 4.38 -11.74
CA TRP A 89 -12.55 3.56 -11.61
C TRP A 89 -13.03 3.50 -10.17
N ILE A 90 -14.31 3.56 -9.95
CA ILE A 90 -14.93 3.49 -8.63
C ILE A 90 -15.90 2.33 -8.60
N ILE A 91 -15.89 1.59 -7.48
CA ILE A 91 -16.87 0.54 -7.19
C ILE A 91 -17.57 0.90 -5.89
N GLY A 92 -18.83 1.24 -5.98
CA GLY A 92 -19.69 1.59 -4.85
C GLY A 92 -20.33 0.34 -4.25
N ILE A 93 -20.06 0.06 -2.97
CA ILE A 93 -20.62 -1.09 -2.24
C ILE A 93 -21.60 -0.58 -1.18
N GLY A 94 -22.78 -1.17 -1.18
CA GLY A 94 -23.89 -0.74 -0.32
C GLY A 94 -25.14 -1.57 -0.54
N PRO A 95 -26.33 -0.93 -0.48
CA PRO A 95 -26.54 0.50 -0.18
C PRO A 95 -26.24 0.90 1.27
N ASP A 96 -26.41 -0.02 2.24
CA ASP A 96 -26.22 0.20 3.66
C ASP A 96 -25.10 -0.67 4.24
N GLY A 97 -24.89 -0.61 5.55
CA GLY A 97 -24.01 -1.52 6.28
C GLY A 97 -24.74 -2.79 6.75
N GLY A 98 -23.98 -3.80 7.17
CA GLY A 98 -24.51 -5.04 7.75
C GLY A 98 -25.44 -5.80 6.79
N SER A 99 -26.60 -6.22 7.27
CA SER A 99 -27.57 -7.01 6.49
C SER A 99 -28.20 -6.27 5.31
N GLY A 100 -28.14 -4.94 5.27
CA GLY A 100 -28.58 -4.10 4.14
C GLY A 100 -27.53 -3.93 3.04
N GLY A 101 -26.27 -4.26 3.33
CA GLY A 101 -25.12 -4.05 2.44
C GLY A 101 -24.75 -5.24 1.55
N GLY A 102 -23.49 -5.27 1.15
CA GLY A 102 -22.86 -6.39 0.46
C GLY A 102 -23.22 -6.54 -1.02
N ARG A 103 -23.66 -5.45 -1.67
CA ARG A 103 -23.96 -5.41 -3.12
C ARG A 103 -23.21 -4.29 -3.80
N VAL A 104 -22.90 -4.46 -5.09
CA VAL A 104 -22.44 -3.35 -5.92
C VAL A 104 -23.64 -2.47 -6.24
N VAL A 105 -23.57 -1.21 -5.84
CA VAL A 105 -24.61 -0.19 -6.11
C VAL A 105 -24.34 0.46 -7.46
N CYS A 106 -23.08 0.79 -7.74
CA CYS A 106 -22.63 1.37 -8.99
C CYS A 106 -21.16 1.08 -9.22
N ALA A 107 -20.74 1.08 -10.46
CA ALA A 107 -19.34 1.01 -10.86
C ALA A 107 -19.13 1.86 -12.11
N GLY A 108 -18.00 2.57 -12.19
CA GLY A 108 -17.69 3.45 -13.33
C GLY A 108 -16.65 4.51 -12.98
N THR A 109 -16.50 5.48 -13.85
CA THR A 109 -15.71 6.68 -13.62
C THR A 109 -16.31 7.54 -12.48
N PRO A 110 -15.55 8.49 -11.89
CA PRO A 110 -16.12 9.41 -10.92
C PRO A 110 -17.38 10.13 -11.39
N GLU A 111 -17.47 10.47 -12.69
CA GLU A 111 -18.61 11.12 -13.31
C GLU A 111 -19.82 10.17 -13.38
N ASP A 112 -19.61 8.90 -13.76
CA ASP A 112 -20.65 7.89 -13.82
C ASP A 112 -21.26 7.63 -12.43
N VAL A 113 -20.41 7.52 -11.43
CA VAL A 113 -20.84 7.32 -10.04
C VAL A 113 -21.56 8.56 -9.49
N ALA A 114 -21.13 9.77 -9.85
CA ALA A 114 -21.81 11.02 -9.49
C ALA A 114 -23.21 11.14 -10.11
N ALA A 115 -23.45 10.49 -11.25
CA ALA A 115 -24.75 10.43 -11.90
C ALA A 115 -25.68 9.36 -11.30
N CYS A 116 -25.16 8.43 -10.48
CA CYS A 116 -25.94 7.35 -9.88
C CYS A 116 -26.78 7.85 -8.68
N PRO A 117 -28.12 7.86 -8.76
CA PRO A 117 -28.97 8.43 -7.71
C PRO A 117 -29.00 7.58 -6.42
N GLU A 118 -28.73 6.29 -6.53
CA GLU A 118 -28.71 5.35 -5.39
C GLU A 118 -27.43 5.42 -4.59
N SER A 119 -26.34 5.97 -5.17
CA SER A 119 -25.03 6.05 -4.53
C SER A 119 -24.94 7.23 -3.56
N TYR A 120 -24.72 6.98 -2.28
CA TYR A 120 -24.38 8.02 -1.29
C TYR A 120 -23.08 8.74 -1.67
N THR A 121 -22.08 7.98 -2.09
CA THR A 121 -20.80 8.52 -2.58
C THR A 121 -21.02 9.36 -3.83
N GLY A 122 -21.90 8.94 -4.76
CA GLY A 122 -22.25 9.69 -5.96
C GLY A 122 -22.87 11.05 -5.63
N LYS A 123 -23.78 11.11 -4.65
CA LYS A 123 -24.36 12.38 -4.18
C LYS A 123 -23.31 13.35 -3.63
N ALA A 124 -22.31 12.83 -2.92
CA ALA A 124 -21.19 13.62 -2.42
C ALA A 124 -20.24 14.06 -3.54
N LEU A 125 -19.90 13.16 -4.48
CA LEU A 125 -19.07 13.44 -5.64
C LEU A 125 -19.68 14.50 -6.55
N LYS A 126 -20.98 14.48 -6.78
CA LYS A 126 -21.68 15.49 -7.58
C LYS A 126 -21.43 16.91 -7.08
N LYS A 127 -21.34 17.09 -5.75
CA LYS A 127 -21.00 18.38 -5.14
C LYS A 127 -19.51 18.70 -5.27
N ALA A 128 -18.64 17.69 -5.18
CA ALA A 128 -17.18 17.85 -5.24
C ALA A 128 -16.66 18.07 -6.67
N LEU A 129 -17.33 17.50 -7.67
CA LEU A 129 -17.02 17.65 -9.10
C LEU A 129 -17.70 18.87 -9.75
N ALA A 130 -18.63 19.55 -9.04
CA ALA A 130 -19.23 20.78 -9.54
C ALA A 130 -18.16 21.80 -9.90
N PRO A 131 -18.19 22.42 -11.10
CA PRO A 131 -17.12 23.24 -11.60
C PRO A 131 -16.89 24.44 -10.69
N ARG A 132 -15.79 24.44 -9.94
CA ARG A 132 -15.16 25.66 -9.45
C ARG A 132 -14.43 26.29 -10.63
N PRO A 133 -14.48 27.59 -10.85
CA PRO A 133 -13.73 28.22 -11.93
C PRO A 133 -12.23 28.09 -11.59
N VAL A 134 -11.60 27.08 -12.14
CA VAL A 134 -10.15 26.89 -12.07
C VAL A 134 -9.61 26.87 -13.49
N ILE A 135 -8.66 27.73 -13.73
CA ILE A 135 -7.89 27.82 -14.97
C ILE A 135 -7.19 26.47 -15.19
N ALA A 136 -7.73 25.66 -16.08
CA ALA A 136 -7.17 24.37 -16.45
C ALA A 136 -5.93 24.57 -17.31
N LYS A 137 -4.76 24.08 -16.85
CA LYS A 137 -3.65 23.77 -17.74
C LYS A 137 -3.90 22.35 -18.29
N PRO A 138 -3.93 22.14 -19.60
CA PRO A 138 -4.14 20.81 -20.18
C PRO A 138 -2.87 19.99 -19.99
N GLY A 139 -2.93 19.00 -19.10
CA GLY A 139 -1.95 17.93 -19.02
C GLY A 139 -2.11 17.03 -20.23
N LYS A 140 -1.08 16.91 -21.05
CA LYS A 140 -1.04 15.99 -22.18
C LYS A 140 -1.00 14.56 -21.65
N SER A 141 -2.15 13.90 -21.63
CA SER A 141 -2.26 12.44 -21.54
C SER A 141 -1.62 11.86 -22.80
N LYS A 142 -0.51 11.15 -22.65
CA LYS A 142 0.01 10.28 -23.72
C LYS A 142 -0.93 9.07 -23.78
N ALA A 143 -1.76 9.02 -24.81
CA ALA A 143 -2.54 7.85 -25.16
C ALA A 143 -1.56 6.67 -25.36
N LYS A 144 -1.55 5.74 -24.42
CA LYS A 144 -0.95 4.42 -24.62
C LYS A 144 -1.91 3.61 -25.47
N THR A 145 -1.38 3.00 -26.53
CA THR A 145 -2.06 2.03 -27.40
C THR A 145 -2.79 0.99 -26.53
N PRO A 146 -4.05 0.64 -26.82
CA PRO A 146 -4.77 -0.34 -26.04
C PRO A 146 -4.20 -1.74 -26.32
N VAL A 147 -3.27 -2.18 -25.50
CA VAL A 147 -3.13 -3.60 -25.22
C VAL A 147 -4.39 -3.96 -24.43
N GLN A 148 -5.13 -4.98 -24.85
CA GLN A 148 -6.34 -5.45 -24.17
C GLN A 148 -6.05 -5.46 -22.67
N ALA A 149 -6.62 -4.53 -21.92
CA ALA A 149 -6.43 -4.43 -20.50
C ALA A 149 -7.02 -5.71 -19.91
N ALA A 150 -6.16 -6.61 -19.46
CA ALA A 150 -6.60 -7.78 -18.76
C ALA A 150 -7.32 -7.29 -17.49
N GLU A 151 -8.55 -7.69 -17.30
CA GLU A 151 -9.37 -7.36 -16.14
C GLU A 151 -9.18 -8.41 -15.04
N ILE A 152 -9.34 -7.99 -13.80
CA ILE A 152 -9.55 -8.93 -12.69
C ILE A 152 -11.06 -9.14 -12.62
N LYS A 153 -11.51 -10.36 -12.87
CA LYS A 153 -12.93 -10.74 -12.85
C LYS A 153 -13.23 -11.49 -11.58
N VAL A 154 -14.13 -10.96 -10.78
CA VAL A 154 -14.64 -11.60 -9.57
C VAL A 154 -16.09 -12.03 -9.83
N ARG A 155 -16.44 -13.28 -9.55
CA ARG A 155 -17.78 -13.82 -9.72
C ARG A 155 -18.23 -14.57 -8.46
N GLY A 156 -19.43 -14.30 -8.04
CA GLY A 156 -20.06 -14.99 -6.93
C GLY A 156 -19.38 -14.77 -5.57
N ALA A 157 -18.84 -13.59 -5.28
CA ALA A 157 -18.21 -13.31 -3.98
C ALA A 157 -19.26 -13.22 -2.86
N GLN A 158 -19.09 -14.06 -1.83
CA GLN A 158 -20.02 -14.20 -0.71
C GLN A 158 -19.34 -14.14 0.67
N GLN A 159 -18.15 -13.54 0.73
CA GLN A 159 -17.39 -13.47 1.99
C GLN A 159 -18.03 -12.46 2.96
N HIS A 160 -18.20 -12.87 4.22
CA HIS A 160 -18.82 -12.09 5.31
C HIS A 160 -20.19 -11.47 4.91
N SER A 161 -20.25 -10.14 4.75
CA SER A 161 -21.47 -9.40 4.41
C SER A 161 -21.78 -9.34 2.92
N LEU A 162 -20.91 -9.90 2.05
CA LEU A 162 -21.12 -9.87 0.60
C LEU A 162 -22.28 -10.78 0.16
N ARG A 163 -23.08 -10.29 -0.78
CA ARG A 163 -24.26 -10.98 -1.31
C ARG A 163 -24.09 -11.26 -2.79
N THR A 164 -23.33 -12.31 -3.11
CA THR A 164 -23.11 -12.78 -4.50
C THR A 164 -22.70 -11.62 -5.40
N VAL A 165 -21.51 -11.06 -5.10
CA VAL A 165 -20.99 -9.89 -5.82
C VAL A 165 -20.22 -10.33 -7.05
N ASP A 166 -20.62 -9.78 -8.20
CA ASP A 166 -19.89 -9.85 -9.46
C ASP A 166 -19.31 -8.48 -9.77
N VAL A 167 -18.00 -8.44 -10.08
CA VAL A 167 -17.32 -7.18 -10.41
C VAL A 167 -16.14 -7.41 -11.33
N ASP A 168 -15.95 -6.50 -12.27
CA ASP A 168 -14.80 -6.41 -13.15
C ASP A 168 -13.94 -5.20 -12.76
N ILE A 169 -12.65 -5.44 -12.57
CA ILE A 169 -11.68 -4.45 -12.09
C ILE A 169 -10.63 -4.28 -13.18
N ALA A 170 -10.50 -3.09 -13.70
CA ALA A 170 -9.50 -2.80 -14.72
C ALA A 170 -8.08 -2.89 -14.15
N ARG A 171 -7.18 -3.58 -14.86
CA ARG A 171 -5.76 -3.62 -14.51
C ARG A 171 -5.04 -2.35 -14.96
N ASP A 172 -3.88 -2.10 -14.40
CA ASP A 172 -3.01 -0.94 -14.71
C ASP A 172 -3.72 0.41 -14.48
N LYS A 173 -4.65 0.44 -13.52
CA LYS A 173 -5.43 1.60 -13.12
C LYS A 173 -5.59 1.67 -11.61
N MET A 174 -5.95 2.83 -11.12
CA MET A 174 -6.37 3.02 -9.74
C MET A 174 -7.89 2.83 -9.63
N THR A 175 -8.31 1.78 -8.92
CA THR A 175 -9.72 1.49 -8.61
C THR A 175 -9.99 1.75 -7.14
N VAL A 176 -11.07 2.44 -6.82
CA VAL A 176 -11.47 2.76 -5.46
C VAL A 176 -12.77 2.04 -5.08
N PHE A 177 -12.74 1.27 -4.02
CA PHE A 177 -13.94 0.74 -3.36
C PHE A 177 -14.48 1.74 -2.36
N CYS A 178 -15.69 2.20 -2.54
CA CYS A 178 -16.35 3.17 -1.69
C CYS A 178 -17.72 2.66 -1.20
N GLY A 179 -18.28 3.32 -0.19
CA GLY A 179 -19.61 3.01 0.38
C GLY A 179 -19.65 3.17 1.89
N PRO A 180 -20.82 2.97 2.52
CA PRO A 180 -21.00 3.05 3.97
C PRO A 180 -20.10 2.09 4.75
N SER A 181 -19.85 2.38 6.03
CA SER A 181 -19.15 1.45 6.91
C SER A 181 -19.94 0.14 7.05
N GLY A 182 -19.23 -1.00 7.07
CA GLY A 182 -19.88 -2.31 7.13
C GLY A 182 -20.57 -2.77 5.83
N SER A 183 -20.43 -2.05 4.71
CA SER A 183 -21.03 -2.43 3.42
C SER A 183 -20.33 -3.59 2.71
N GLY A 184 -19.16 -4.03 3.18
CA GLY A 184 -18.41 -5.15 2.60
C GLY A 184 -17.18 -4.76 1.77
N LYS A 185 -16.74 -3.50 1.79
CA LYS A 185 -15.57 -3.02 1.04
C LYS A 185 -14.31 -3.84 1.34
N SER A 186 -13.94 -3.90 2.62
CA SER A 186 -12.76 -4.66 3.06
C SER A 186 -12.97 -6.17 2.86
N SER A 187 -14.20 -6.68 3.01
CA SER A 187 -14.51 -8.09 2.72
C SER A 187 -14.27 -8.44 1.25
N LEU A 188 -14.55 -7.53 0.32
CA LEU A 188 -14.27 -7.77 -1.10
C LEU A 188 -12.77 -7.59 -1.40
N ALA A 189 -12.15 -6.49 -0.93
CA ALA A 189 -10.76 -6.19 -1.25
C ALA A 189 -9.79 -7.14 -0.53
N MET A 190 -9.88 -7.25 0.79
CA MET A 190 -8.91 -7.95 1.64
C MET A 190 -9.27 -9.42 1.82
N ASP A 191 -10.51 -9.71 2.26
CA ASP A 191 -10.90 -11.06 2.62
C ASP A 191 -11.28 -11.92 1.40
N THR A 192 -11.44 -11.32 0.21
CA THR A 192 -11.74 -12.06 -1.04
C THR A 192 -10.59 -11.94 -2.04
N ILE A 193 -10.32 -10.75 -2.58
CA ILE A 193 -9.35 -10.58 -3.68
C ILE A 193 -7.92 -10.84 -3.20
N TYR A 194 -7.51 -10.18 -2.10
CA TYR A 194 -6.18 -10.37 -1.56
C TYR A 194 -5.97 -11.79 -1.03
N ALA A 195 -6.93 -12.31 -0.27
CA ALA A 195 -6.85 -13.66 0.30
C ALA A 195 -6.68 -14.73 -0.78
N GLU A 196 -7.44 -14.65 -1.88
CA GLU A 196 -7.30 -15.58 -3.01
C GLU A 196 -5.98 -15.40 -3.76
N GLY A 197 -5.53 -14.16 -3.96
CA GLY A 197 -4.23 -13.87 -4.57
C GLY A 197 -3.07 -14.43 -3.75
N GLN A 198 -3.10 -14.24 -2.44
CA GLN A 198 -2.10 -14.77 -1.51
C GLN A 198 -2.14 -16.30 -1.47
N ARG A 199 -3.33 -16.92 -1.43
CA ARG A 199 -3.50 -18.37 -1.44
C ARG A 199 -2.86 -18.99 -2.69
N ARG A 200 -3.15 -18.46 -3.88
CA ARG A 200 -2.56 -18.95 -5.15
C ARG A 200 -1.06 -18.76 -5.19
N TYR A 201 -0.56 -17.65 -4.66
CA TYR A 201 0.89 -17.42 -4.55
C TYR A 201 1.54 -18.47 -3.65
N VAL A 202 0.99 -18.73 -2.47
CA VAL A 202 1.49 -19.75 -1.53
C VAL A 202 1.43 -21.14 -2.13
N GLU A 203 0.37 -21.48 -2.87
CA GLU A 203 0.25 -22.77 -3.58
C GLU A 203 1.32 -22.97 -4.65
N SER A 204 1.82 -21.90 -5.25
CA SER A 204 2.90 -21.95 -6.24
C SER A 204 4.29 -22.20 -5.61
N LEU A 205 4.42 -22.05 -4.28
CA LEU A 205 5.68 -22.29 -3.57
C LEU A 205 5.94 -23.79 -3.38
N SER A 206 7.21 -24.14 -3.13
CA SER A 206 7.58 -25.51 -2.77
C SER A 206 6.90 -25.96 -1.46
N SER A 207 6.71 -27.26 -1.28
CA SER A 207 6.11 -27.84 -0.07
C SER A 207 6.84 -27.41 1.22
N TYR A 208 8.16 -27.28 1.16
CA TYR A 208 8.98 -26.80 2.25
C TYR A 208 8.68 -25.32 2.58
N ALA A 209 8.65 -24.44 1.58
CA ALA A 209 8.38 -23.02 1.78
C ALA A 209 6.96 -22.75 2.33
N ARG A 210 5.97 -23.57 1.93
CA ARG A 210 4.58 -23.47 2.42
C ARG A 210 4.45 -23.67 3.94
N GLN A 211 5.32 -24.44 4.57
CA GLN A 211 5.28 -24.69 6.03
C GLN A 211 5.61 -23.42 6.87
N PHE A 212 6.29 -22.44 6.27
CA PHE A 212 6.71 -21.21 6.95
C PHE A 212 5.81 -20.01 6.65
N VAL A 213 4.80 -20.17 5.80
CA VAL A 213 3.88 -19.09 5.42
C VAL A 213 2.49 -19.38 5.96
N ASN A 214 1.94 -18.41 6.69
CA ASN A 214 0.55 -18.50 7.14
C ASN A 214 -0.39 -18.56 5.92
N GLN A 215 -1.15 -19.63 5.81
CA GLN A 215 -2.18 -19.75 4.79
C GLN A 215 -3.43 -18.99 5.24
N LEU A 216 -3.92 -18.12 4.37
CA LEU A 216 -5.24 -17.51 4.54
C LEU A 216 -6.32 -18.55 4.19
N GLU A 217 -7.45 -18.48 4.86
CA GLU A 217 -8.60 -19.31 4.54
C GLU A 217 -9.08 -19.05 3.11
N LYS A 218 -9.57 -20.12 2.45
CA LYS A 218 -10.13 -19.97 1.11
C LYS A 218 -11.39 -19.10 1.17
N PRO A 219 -11.42 -17.97 0.44
CA PRO A 219 -12.59 -17.11 0.44
C PRO A 219 -13.80 -17.79 -0.23
N ARG A 220 -14.99 -17.40 0.19
CA ARG A 220 -16.25 -17.84 -0.43
C ARG A 220 -16.49 -17.04 -1.71
N VAL A 221 -15.98 -17.54 -2.80
CA VAL A 221 -16.10 -16.94 -4.13
C VAL A 221 -16.17 -18.08 -5.17
N GLU A 222 -17.00 -17.92 -6.17
CA GLU A 222 -17.14 -18.94 -7.24
C GLU A 222 -15.90 -18.94 -8.13
N GLN A 223 -15.48 -17.75 -8.61
CA GLN A 223 -14.38 -17.63 -9.54
C GLN A 223 -13.69 -16.27 -9.42
N ILE A 224 -12.35 -16.25 -9.47
CA ILE A 224 -11.54 -15.05 -9.66
C ILE A 224 -10.51 -15.30 -10.75
N GLU A 225 -10.50 -14.46 -11.78
CA GLU A 225 -9.54 -14.51 -12.89
C GLU A 225 -8.69 -13.24 -12.94
N GLY A 226 -7.53 -13.32 -13.59
CA GLY A 226 -6.68 -12.16 -13.86
C GLY A 226 -5.90 -11.62 -12.66
N LEU A 227 -5.82 -12.34 -11.52
CA LEU A 227 -5.05 -11.91 -10.36
C LEU A 227 -3.54 -11.86 -10.68
N SER A 228 -2.89 -10.80 -10.18
CA SER A 228 -1.44 -10.66 -10.09
C SER A 228 -0.97 -10.95 -8.67
N PRO A 229 0.34 -11.14 -8.43
CA PRO A 229 0.89 -11.11 -7.08
C PRO A 229 0.43 -9.85 -6.35
N ALA A 230 -0.17 -10.04 -5.18
CA ALA A 230 -0.83 -8.97 -4.43
C ALA A 230 -0.06 -8.60 -3.17
N ILE A 231 0.01 -7.31 -2.88
CA ILE A 231 0.61 -6.73 -1.68
C ILE A 231 -0.47 -5.93 -0.96
N ALA A 232 -0.80 -6.34 0.28
CA ALA A 232 -1.73 -5.60 1.12
C ALA A 232 -0.99 -4.63 2.04
N ILE A 233 -1.46 -3.40 2.08
CA ILE A 233 -0.96 -2.33 2.93
C ILE A 233 -2.09 -1.93 3.89
N GLU A 234 -2.16 -2.66 5.00
CA GLU A 234 -3.17 -2.49 6.04
C GLU A 234 -2.65 -1.62 7.19
N GLN A 235 -3.57 -1.05 7.97
CA GLN A 235 -3.25 -0.27 9.17
C GLN A 235 -2.76 -1.09 10.37
N LYS A 236 -2.69 -2.41 10.25
CA LYS A 236 -2.22 -3.27 11.36
C LYS A 236 -0.81 -2.89 11.80
N ASN A 237 -0.58 -2.87 13.11
CA ASN A 237 0.68 -2.51 13.72
C ASN A 237 1.87 -3.24 13.08
N LEU A 238 2.94 -2.50 12.80
CA LEU A 238 4.22 -3.02 12.34
C LEU A 238 4.89 -3.77 13.49
N GLY A 239 4.49 -5.03 13.73
CA GLY A 239 5.13 -5.92 14.67
C GLY A 239 5.12 -5.45 16.14
N SER A 240 4.80 -6.33 17.04
CA SER A 240 4.78 -6.10 18.49
C SER A 240 6.18 -6.12 19.15
N THR A 241 7.25 -6.13 18.36
CA THR A 241 8.60 -6.28 18.92
C THR A 241 9.11 -4.94 19.44
N PRO A 242 9.30 -4.78 20.77
CA PRO A 242 9.75 -3.51 21.38
C PRO A 242 11.11 -3.02 20.88
N ARG A 243 11.89 -3.91 20.26
CA ARG A 243 13.23 -3.63 19.73
C ARG A 243 13.22 -3.09 18.28
N SER A 244 12.07 -3.11 17.59
CA SER A 244 11.97 -2.58 16.25
C SER A 244 11.86 -1.06 16.27
N THR A 245 12.65 -0.38 15.43
CA THR A 245 12.63 1.07 15.24
C THR A 245 12.20 1.41 13.81
N VAL A 246 11.86 2.67 13.58
CA VAL A 246 11.58 3.18 12.22
C VAL A 246 12.71 2.81 11.25
N GLY A 247 13.97 2.98 11.66
CA GLY A 247 15.14 2.65 10.84
C GLY A 247 15.26 1.18 10.47
N THR A 248 14.87 0.26 11.36
CA THR A 248 14.87 -1.18 11.07
C THR A 248 13.71 -1.59 10.18
N VAL A 249 12.53 -1.02 10.42
CA VAL A 249 11.32 -1.35 9.63
C VAL A 249 11.40 -0.81 8.20
N THR A 250 12.05 0.35 8.01
CA THR A 250 12.27 0.95 6.69
C THR A 250 13.50 0.41 5.97
N GLU A 251 14.26 -0.50 6.59
CA GLU A 251 15.55 -1.02 6.08
C GLU A 251 16.65 0.05 5.95
N VAL A 252 16.41 1.29 6.41
CA VAL A 252 17.40 2.38 6.38
C VAL A 252 18.64 2.01 7.19
N TYR A 253 18.47 1.28 8.29
CA TYR A 253 19.57 0.80 9.10
C TYR A 253 20.55 -0.10 8.35
N ASP A 254 20.07 -0.91 7.42
CA ASP A 254 20.93 -1.82 6.65
C ASP A 254 21.83 -1.03 5.69
N TYR A 255 21.30 0.00 5.05
CA TYR A 255 22.10 0.92 4.22
C TYR A 255 23.10 1.71 5.07
N LEU A 256 22.67 2.25 6.22
CA LEU A 256 23.57 2.98 7.14
C LEU A 256 24.69 2.08 7.66
N ARG A 257 24.38 0.82 7.98
CA ARG A 257 25.37 -0.16 8.45
C ARG A 257 26.45 -0.40 7.40
N ILE A 258 26.06 -0.61 6.14
CA ILE A 258 27.00 -0.80 5.02
C ILE A 258 27.83 0.47 4.78
N LEU A 259 27.17 1.64 4.80
CA LEU A 259 27.83 2.93 4.61
C LEU A 259 28.89 3.16 5.71
N GLN A 260 28.54 2.99 6.96
CA GLN A 260 29.45 3.16 8.09
C GLN A 260 30.57 2.12 8.12
N ALA A 261 30.27 0.88 7.75
CA ALA A 261 31.30 -0.16 7.66
C ALA A 261 32.36 0.13 6.58
N ARG A 262 31.98 0.85 5.52
CA ARG A 262 32.91 1.17 4.41
C ARG A 262 33.59 2.53 4.51
N LEU A 263 32.90 3.52 5.04
CA LEU A 263 33.33 4.93 5.05
C LEU A 263 33.46 5.51 6.46
N GLY A 264 32.90 4.83 7.47
CA GLY A 264 32.92 5.29 8.86
C GLY A 264 34.30 5.10 9.48
N THR A 265 34.72 6.07 10.27
CA THR A 265 35.88 5.92 11.17
C THR A 265 35.36 5.53 12.53
N PRO A 266 35.71 4.33 13.06
CA PRO A 266 35.28 3.91 14.39
C PRO A 266 36.01 4.73 15.47
N TYR A 267 35.26 5.15 16.48
CA TYR A 267 35.79 5.85 17.66
C TYR A 267 35.55 5.03 18.91
N CYS A 268 36.47 5.12 19.86
CA CYS A 268 36.31 4.48 21.18
C CYS A 268 35.17 5.18 21.96
N PRO A 269 34.13 4.48 22.42
CA PRO A 269 33.02 5.12 23.11
C PRO A 269 33.38 5.68 24.50
N GLY A 270 34.55 5.31 25.05
CA GLY A 270 35.02 5.77 26.38
C GLY A 270 35.96 6.95 26.35
N CYS A 271 36.72 7.15 25.24
CA CYS A 271 37.73 8.21 25.17
C CYS A 271 37.70 9.01 23.86
N ASP A 272 36.75 8.71 22.98
CA ASP A 272 36.52 9.40 21.70
C ASP A 272 37.75 9.45 20.76
N VAL A 273 38.69 8.50 20.94
CA VAL A 273 39.87 8.36 20.10
C VAL A 273 39.51 7.50 18.87
N PRO A 274 39.91 7.89 17.64
CA PRO A 274 39.68 7.08 16.47
C PRO A 274 40.41 5.73 16.56
N ILE A 275 39.69 4.66 16.28
CA ILE A 275 40.22 3.30 16.23
C ILE A 275 40.59 3.00 14.79
N GLY A 276 41.86 3.01 14.44
CA GLY A 276 42.36 2.61 13.12
C GLY A 276 42.23 1.10 12.90
N THR A 277 42.14 0.68 11.64
CA THR A 277 42.32 -0.73 11.29
C THR A 277 43.76 -1.15 11.65
N GLN A 278 43.89 -2.09 12.56
CA GLN A 278 45.21 -2.62 12.94
C GLN A 278 45.31 -4.04 12.39
N THR A 279 46.42 -4.33 11.74
CA THR A 279 46.75 -5.71 11.39
C THR A 279 47.28 -6.45 12.61
N SER A 280 47.32 -7.79 12.59
CA SER A 280 47.89 -8.57 13.67
C SER A 280 49.34 -8.18 13.95
N ASP A 281 50.09 -7.83 12.91
CA ASP A 281 51.47 -7.41 13.00
C ASP A 281 51.62 -6.03 13.65
N ASP A 282 50.75 -5.07 13.35
CA ASP A 282 50.71 -3.77 14.02
C ASP A 282 50.45 -3.89 15.53
N ILE A 283 49.58 -4.87 15.92
CA ILE A 283 49.29 -5.13 17.32
C ILE A 283 50.53 -5.71 18.01
N VAL A 284 51.19 -6.66 17.39
CA VAL A 284 52.44 -7.29 17.95
C VAL A 284 53.50 -6.23 18.11
N ASP A 285 53.77 -5.41 17.09
CA ASP A 285 54.76 -4.34 17.14
C ASP A 285 54.49 -3.33 18.26
N LYS A 286 53.22 -2.95 18.46
CA LYS A 286 52.84 -2.08 19.57
C LYS A 286 53.03 -2.74 20.93
N LEU A 287 52.72 -4.01 21.04
CA LEU A 287 52.92 -4.74 22.31
C LEU A 287 54.40 -4.87 22.68
N LEU A 288 55.26 -5.06 21.69
CA LEU A 288 56.72 -5.10 21.87
C LEU A 288 57.31 -3.76 22.29
N GLN A 289 56.66 -2.63 21.94
CA GLN A 289 57.10 -1.29 22.39
C GLN A 289 56.76 -0.97 23.81
N TYR A 290 55.87 -1.74 24.47
CA TYR A 290 55.47 -1.57 25.89
C TYR A 290 56.33 -2.41 26.86
N GLN A 291 57.38 -3.09 26.38
CA GLN A 291 58.40 -3.71 27.22
C GLN A 291 59.58 -2.77 27.41
#